data_19aa74aac2479275bc93f120580c85ca
#
_entry.id   19aa74aac2479275bc93f120580c85ca
#
_cell.length_a   1.000
_cell.length_b   1.000
_cell.length_c   1.000
_cell.angle_alpha   90.00
_cell.angle_beta   90.00
_cell.angle_gamma   90.00
#
_symmetry.space_group_name_H-M   'P 1'
#
loop_
_entity.id
_entity.type
_entity.pdbx_description
1 polymer ?
#
loop_
_entity_poly.entity_id
_entity_poly.type
_entity_poly.pdbx_seq_one_letter_code
_entity_poly.pdbx_strand_id
1 'polypeptide(L)'
;MTTYAALLRGINVGGNRKLPMADLRALLDTLGHTGVRTHLQSGQAVFTTGRGDEESLAGELARAIEDRFGFPVDVLVRDHAYLAEVVRACPFPAAELAARQLHVTYFSAPVTPDRYAHLDQVALLPEEFRLGDRCLYLYAPDGLGRSRLAEALGRPRAAKDLVATSRNWNTVVKLAELTAPEA
;
A
#
# COMPACT_ATOMS: atom_id res chain seq x y z
N MET A 1 -13.17 -16.95 8.10
CA MET A 1 -11.78 -16.42 8.13
C MET A 1 -11.56 -15.56 6.89
N THR A 2 -10.90 -14.44 7.04
CA THR A 2 -10.65 -13.48 5.95
C THR A 2 -9.15 -13.38 5.70
N THR A 3 -8.76 -13.31 4.43
CA THR A 3 -7.35 -13.11 4.03
C THR A 3 -7.10 -11.63 3.78
N TYR A 4 -6.08 -11.12 4.42
CA TYR A 4 -5.67 -9.72 4.38
C TYR A 4 -4.26 -9.55 3.80
N ALA A 5 -4.00 -8.40 3.23
CA ALA A 5 -2.64 -7.92 2.96
C ALA A 5 -2.27 -6.80 3.94
N ALA A 6 -1.10 -6.94 4.58
CA ALA A 6 -0.46 -5.86 5.32
C ALA A 6 0.55 -5.15 4.42
N LEU A 7 0.46 -3.84 4.38
CA LEU A 7 1.32 -2.94 3.61
C LEU A 7 2.14 -2.11 4.58
N LEU A 8 3.41 -2.43 4.72
CA LEU A 8 4.33 -1.73 5.61
C LEU A 8 4.98 -0.55 4.89
N ARG A 9 5.13 0.56 5.59
CA ARG A 9 5.72 1.79 5.03
C ARG A 9 7.18 1.94 5.44
N GLY A 10 8.05 2.18 4.44
CA GLY A 10 9.42 2.67 4.68
C GLY A 10 10.34 1.69 5.38
N ILE A 11 10.13 0.38 5.23
CA ILE A 11 11.08 -0.65 5.68
C ILE A 11 12.03 -1.07 4.57
N ASN A 12 13.20 -1.56 4.95
CA ASN A 12 14.22 -2.07 4.02
C ASN A 12 14.66 -1.07 2.93
N VAL A 13 14.52 0.23 3.18
CA VAL A 13 14.90 1.31 2.27
C VAL A 13 16.12 2.04 2.81
N GLY A 14 17.15 2.24 1.96
CA GLY A 14 18.34 3.03 2.32
C GLY A 14 19.16 2.47 3.48
N GLY A 15 19.06 1.18 3.78
CA GLY A 15 19.80 0.52 4.86
C GLY A 15 19.22 0.72 6.26
N ASN A 16 18.17 1.51 6.41
CA ASN A 16 17.47 1.76 7.67
C ASN A 16 16.25 0.84 7.82
N ARG A 17 15.76 0.66 9.07
CA ARG A 17 14.57 -0.14 9.40
C ARG A 17 14.60 -1.52 8.76
N LYS A 18 15.69 -2.25 9.00
CA LYS A 18 15.85 -3.62 8.49
C LYS A 18 14.84 -4.54 9.14
N LEU A 19 13.98 -5.11 8.33
CA LEU A 19 12.97 -6.08 8.74
C LEU A 19 13.02 -7.26 7.76
N PRO A 20 13.74 -8.35 8.09
CA PRO A 20 13.80 -9.53 7.24
C PRO A 20 12.41 -10.14 7.06
N MET A 21 12.07 -10.56 5.85
CA MET A 21 10.76 -11.13 5.57
C MET A 21 10.50 -12.44 6.30
N ALA A 22 11.55 -13.20 6.61
CA ALA A 22 11.43 -14.40 7.46
C ALA A 22 10.99 -14.05 8.88
N ASP A 23 11.53 -12.97 9.45
CA ASP A 23 11.19 -12.52 10.80
C ASP A 23 9.78 -11.92 10.86
N LEU A 24 9.35 -11.23 9.78
CA LEU A 24 7.97 -10.75 9.66
C LEU A 24 6.99 -11.93 9.60
N ARG A 25 7.28 -12.99 8.84
CA ARG A 25 6.44 -14.20 8.82
C ARG A 25 6.35 -14.84 10.21
N ALA A 26 7.48 -15.04 10.87
CA ALA A 26 7.52 -15.63 12.22
C ALA A 26 6.74 -14.78 13.24
N LEU A 27 6.78 -13.44 13.12
CA LEU A 27 6.00 -12.56 13.96
C LEU A 27 4.49 -12.76 13.75
N LEU A 28 4.03 -12.79 12.49
CA LEU A 28 2.63 -13.02 12.16
C LEU A 28 2.13 -14.40 12.64
N ASP A 29 2.94 -15.44 12.50
CA ASP A 29 2.64 -16.78 13.05
C ASP A 29 2.51 -16.74 14.58
N THR A 30 3.40 -16.00 15.28
CA THR A 30 3.34 -15.83 16.74
C THR A 30 2.07 -15.09 17.19
N LEU A 31 1.56 -14.17 16.39
CA LEU A 31 0.29 -13.47 16.63
C LEU A 31 -0.94 -14.38 16.37
N GLY A 32 -0.74 -15.61 15.91
CA GLY A 32 -1.80 -16.59 15.66
C GLY A 32 -2.50 -16.43 14.32
N HIS A 33 -1.89 -15.72 13.38
CA HIS A 33 -2.36 -15.67 12.00
C HIS A 33 -1.92 -16.92 11.23
N THR A 34 -2.66 -17.31 10.20
CA THR A 34 -2.40 -18.49 9.37
C THR A 34 -2.19 -18.12 7.91
N GLY A 35 -1.70 -19.04 7.08
CA GLY A 35 -1.48 -18.82 5.66
C GLY A 35 -0.50 -17.68 5.36
N VAL A 36 0.44 -17.43 6.27
CA VAL A 36 1.35 -16.28 6.21
C VAL A 36 2.31 -16.41 5.03
N ARG A 37 2.31 -15.39 4.17
CA ARG A 37 3.20 -15.25 3.02
C ARG A 37 3.73 -13.82 2.94
N THR A 38 4.91 -13.62 2.39
CA THR A 38 5.47 -12.30 2.11
C THR A 38 5.74 -12.13 0.63
N HIS A 39 5.59 -10.91 0.13
CA HIS A 39 5.86 -10.58 -1.26
C HIS A 39 6.81 -9.39 -1.34
N LEU A 40 7.97 -9.58 -1.98
CA LEU A 40 9.08 -8.63 -2.08
C LEU A 40 9.66 -8.16 -0.74
N GLN A 41 10.86 -7.60 -0.77
CA GLN A 41 11.54 -7.03 0.41
C GLN A 41 10.95 -5.68 0.87
N SER A 42 10.06 -5.09 0.06
CA SER A 42 9.47 -3.78 0.32
C SER A 42 8.30 -3.79 1.34
N GLY A 43 8.06 -4.94 2.00
CA GLY A 43 7.17 -5.00 3.15
C GLY A 43 5.70 -5.21 2.83
N GLN A 44 5.40 -6.29 2.13
CA GLN A 44 4.04 -6.81 2.04
C GLN A 44 3.98 -8.19 2.67
N ALA A 45 2.98 -8.41 3.50
CA ALA A 45 2.63 -9.73 4.02
C ALA A 45 1.16 -10.02 3.75
N VAL A 46 0.85 -11.28 3.47
CA VAL A 46 -0.52 -11.78 3.35
C VAL A 46 -0.72 -12.79 4.46
N PHE A 47 -1.86 -12.74 5.13
CA PHE A 47 -2.21 -13.63 6.22
C PHE A 47 -3.72 -13.80 6.33
N THR A 48 -4.15 -14.90 6.94
CA THR A 48 -5.56 -15.23 7.17
C THR A 48 -5.87 -15.21 8.66
N THR A 49 -6.97 -14.58 9.04
CA THR A 49 -7.43 -14.54 10.43
C THR A 49 -8.97 -14.48 10.50
N GLY A 50 -9.52 -14.90 11.63
CA GLY A 50 -10.92 -14.69 11.98
C GLY A 50 -11.13 -13.51 12.93
N ARG A 51 -10.06 -12.77 13.24
CA ARG A 51 -10.07 -11.71 14.26
C ARG A 51 -9.94 -10.32 13.62
N GLY A 52 -10.58 -9.35 14.26
CA GLY A 52 -10.36 -7.93 14.03
C GLY A 52 -10.87 -7.41 12.69
N ASP A 53 -10.86 -6.12 12.61
CA ASP A 53 -11.01 -5.33 11.40
C ASP A 53 -9.64 -4.83 10.92
N GLU A 54 -9.60 -4.17 9.75
CA GLU A 54 -8.38 -3.67 9.13
C GLU A 54 -7.57 -2.75 10.06
N GLU A 55 -8.24 -1.86 10.82
CA GLU A 55 -7.59 -0.88 11.69
C GLU A 55 -7.01 -1.55 12.94
N SER A 56 -7.77 -2.43 13.58
CA SER A 56 -7.32 -3.21 14.74
C SER A 56 -6.12 -4.09 14.39
N LEU A 57 -6.16 -4.77 13.25
CA LEU A 57 -5.06 -5.59 12.75
C LEU A 57 -3.82 -4.76 12.40
N ALA A 58 -3.99 -3.60 11.78
CA ALA A 58 -2.89 -2.69 11.50
C ALA A 58 -2.21 -2.19 12.78
N GLY A 59 -2.98 -1.83 13.80
CA GLY A 59 -2.48 -1.42 15.11
C GLY A 59 -1.78 -2.55 15.87
N GLU A 60 -2.30 -3.79 15.82
CA GLU A 60 -1.66 -4.98 16.39
C GLU A 60 -0.28 -5.21 15.76
N LEU A 61 -0.22 -5.21 14.42
CA LEU A 61 1.01 -5.43 13.68
C LEU A 61 2.05 -4.33 13.92
N ALA A 62 1.64 -3.06 13.93
CA ALA A 62 2.54 -1.94 14.16
C ALA A 62 3.20 -2.04 15.55
N ARG A 63 2.42 -2.32 16.60
CA ARG A 63 2.94 -2.53 17.95
C ARG A 63 3.88 -3.73 18.05
N ALA A 64 3.49 -4.87 17.49
CA ALA A 64 4.30 -6.08 17.53
C ALA A 64 5.64 -5.92 16.78
N ILE A 65 5.66 -5.17 15.69
CA ILE A 65 6.88 -4.82 14.94
C ILE A 65 7.77 -3.91 15.79
N GLU A 66 7.21 -2.87 16.41
CA GLU A 66 7.97 -1.95 17.25
C GLU A 66 8.57 -2.67 18.47
N ASP A 67 7.79 -3.50 19.15
CA ASP A 67 8.24 -4.28 20.31
C ASP A 67 9.37 -5.25 19.96
N ARG A 68 9.31 -5.87 18.77
CA ARG A 68 10.29 -6.89 18.37
C ARG A 68 11.55 -6.30 17.74
N PHE A 69 11.42 -5.25 16.93
CA PHE A 69 12.51 -4.70 16.10
C PHE A 69 13.02 -3.34 16.58
N GLY A 70 12.34 -2.69 17.55
CA GLY A 70 12.79 -1.46 18.19
C GLY A 70 12.61 -0.19 17.36
N PHE A 71 11.76 -0.22 16.32
CA PHE A 71 11.42 0.96 15.53
C PHE A 71 9.95 0.94 15.09
N PRO A 72 9.29 2.11 15.05
CA PRO A 72 7.91 2.20 14.61
C PRO A 72 7.78 2.03 13.09
N VAL A 73 6.72 1.34 12.67
CA VAL A 73 6.36 1.17 11.27
C VAL A 73 4.88 1.45 11.09
N ASP A 74 4.55 2.32 10.14
CA ASP A 74 3.17 2.50 9.72
C ASP A 74 2.71 1.27 8.92
N VAL A 75 1.55 0.74 9.27
CA VAL A 75 0.96 -0.44 8.62
C VAL A 75 -0.44 -0.11 8.14
N LEU A 76 -0.75 -0.47 6.91
CA LEU A 76 -2.13 -0.53 6.41
C LEU A 76 -2.50 -2.00 6.19
N VAL A 77 -3.70 -2.38 6.57
CA VAL A 77 -4.26 -3.72 6.31
C VAL A 77 -5.46 -3.57 5.37
N ARG A 78 -5.54 -4.46 4.37
CA ARG A 78 -6.64 -4.46 3.39
C ARG A 78 -7.08 -5.89 3.10
N ASP A 79 -8.38 -6.09 3.03
CA ASP A 79 -8.97 -7.38 2.66
C ASP A 79 -8.97 -7.61 1.14
N HIS A 80 -9.31 -8.83 0.74
CA HIS A 80 -9.39 -9.19 -0.67
C HIS A 80 -10.43 -8.36 -1.43
N ALA A 81 -11.61 -8.12 -0.86
CA ALA A 81 -12.69 -7.42 -1.54
C ALA A 81 -12.26 -6.00 -1.92
N TYR A 82 -11.60 -5.30 -1.01
CA TYR A 82 -11.05 -3.98 -1.26
C TYR A 82 -9.95 -4.01 -2.34
N LEU A 83 -8.99 -4.94 -2.23
CA LEU A 83 -7.88 -5.03 -3.19
C LEU A 83 -8.35 -5.40 -4.61
N ALA A 84 -9.31 -6.30 -4.72
CA ALA A 84 -9.93 -6.66 -6.00
C ALA A 84 -10.67 -5.47 -6.62
N GLU A 85 -11.38 -4.68 -5.80
CA GLU A 85 -12.06 -3.47 -6.25
C GLU A 85 -11.08 -2.41 -6.74
N VAL A 86 -9.95 -2.21 -6.06
CA VAL A 86 -8.90 -1.29 -6.52
C VAL A 86 -8.37 -1.68 -7.91
N VAL A 87 -8.21 -2.97 -8.17
CA VAL A 87 -7.79 -3.45 -9.52
C VAL A 87 -8.89 -3.21 -10.55
N ARG A 88 -10.14 -3.56 -10.22
CA ARG A 88 -11.29 -3.45 -11.12
C ARG A 88 -11.62 -2.00 -11.47
N ALA A 89 -11.53 -1.09 -10.51
CA ALA A 89 -11.89 0.33 -10.65
C ALA A 89 -10.75 1.20 -11.20
N CYS A 90 -9.63 0.60 -11.64
CA CYS A 90 -8.50 1.37 -12.17
C CYS A 90 -8.94 2.22 -13.37
N PRO A 91 -8.76 3.57 -13.31
CA PRO A 91 -9.24 4.47 -14.37
C PRO A 91 -8.27 4.62 -15.54
N PHE A 92 -7.12 3.95 -15.50
CA PHE A 92 -6.10 3.99 -16.54
C PHE A 92 -6.06 2.67 -17.33
N PRO A 93 -5.61 2.66 -18.60
CA PRO A 93 -5.49 1.45 -19.41
C PRO A 93 -4.31 0.58 -18.95
N ALA A 94 -4.42 0.00 -17.76
CA ALA A 94 -3.34 -0.70 -17.07
C ALA A 94 -2.69 -1.82 -17.87
N ALA A 95 -3.45 -2.48 -18.78
CA ALA A 95 -2.93 -3.53 -19.66
C ALA A 95 -1.94 -3.00 -20.73
N GLU A 96 -2.00 -1.69 -21.03
CA GLU A 96 -1.16 -1.04 -22.05
C GLU A 96 0.05 -0.34 -21.43
N LEU A 97 0.11 -0.27 -20.09
CA LEU A 97 1.14 0.45 -19.34
C LEU A 97 2.19 -0.52 -18.76
N ALA A 98 3.45 -0.08 -18.78
CA ALA A 98 4.46 -0.76 -17.97
C ALA A 98 4.18 -0.54 -16.47
N ALA A 99 4.40 -1.57 -15.66
CA ALA A 99 4.08 -1.52 -14.22
C ALA A 99 4.73 -0.35 -13.46
N ARG A 100 5.89 0.13 -13.93
CA ARG A 100 6.59 1.29 -13.36
C ARG A 100 5.92 2.64 -13.66
N GLN A 101 4.96 2.67 -14.59
CA GLN A 101 4.24 3.88 -14.99
C GLN A 101 2.94 4.08 -14.22
N LEU A 102 2.43 3.03 -13.60
CA LEU A 102 1.17 3.06 -12.85
C LEU A 102 1.41 2.63 -11.41
N HIS A 103 0.98 3.48 -10.48
CA HIS A 103 1.11 3.25 -9.04
C HIS A 103 -0.24 3.49 -8.35
N VAL A 104 -0.46 2.78 -7.26
CA VAL A 104 -1.55 3.04 -6.33
C VAL A 104 -0.98 3.43 -4.98
N THR A 105 -1.40 4.59 -4.48
CA THR A 105 -1.15 5.01 -3.11
C THR A 105 -2.37 4.69 -2.28
N TYR A 106 -2.21 3.87 -1.26
CA TYR A 106 -3.24 3.51 -0.28
C TYR A 106 -3.19 4.47 0.90
N PHE A 107 -4.35 4.86 1.42
CA PHE A 107 -4.48 5.77 2.56
C PHE A 107 -5.18 5.10 3.73
N SER A 108 -4.87 5.52 4.95
CA SER A 108 -5.55 5.05 6.17
C SER A 108 -7.00 5.48 6.26
N ALA A 109 -7.38 6.58 5.60
CA ALA A 109 -8.76 7.09 5.56
C ALA A 109 -9.10 7.65 4.17
N PRO A 110 -10.39 7.92 3.88
CA PRO A 110 -10.82 8.54 2.63
C PRO A 110 -10.16 9.90 2.40
N VAL A 111 -9.87 10.20 1.14
CA VAL A 111 -9.25 11.45 0.69
C VAL A 111 -10.20 12.17 -0.25
N THR A 112 -10.44 13.44 0.03
CA THR A 112 -11.30 14.29 -0.79
C THR A 112 -10.49 15.08 -1.84
N PRO A 113 -11.09 15.45 -2.98
CA PRO A 113 -10.42 16.24 -4.02
C PRO A 113 -9.82 17.56 -3.53
N ASP A 114 -10.44 18.19 -2.53
CA ASP A 114 -10.00 19.49 -1.98
C ASP A 114 -8.56 19.44 -1.43
N ARG A 115 -8.12 18.25 -0.97
CA ARG A 115 -6.77 18.05 -0.48
C ARG A 115 -5.71 18.36 -1.55
N TYR A 116 -6.05 18.13 -2.80
CA TYR A 116 -5.18 18.30 -3.97
C TYR A 116 -5.60 19.47 -4.90
N ALA A 117 -6.58 20.29 -4.49
CA ALA A 117 -7.07 21.41 -5.30
C ALA A 117 -6.00 22.46 -5.63
N HIS A 118 -4.92 22.50 -4.86
CA HIS A 118 -3.79 23.40 -5.09
C HIS A 118 -2.83 22.94 -6.20
N LEU A 119 -3.00 21.72 -6.75
CA LEU A 119 -2.16 21.20 -7.80
C LEU A 119 -2.68 21.63 -9.18
N ASP A 120 -1.82 22.26 -9.97
CA ASP A 120 -2.11 22.54 -11.38
C ASP A 120 -1.86 21.27 -12.21
N GLN A 121 -2.91 20.48 -12.40
CA GLN A 121 -2.82 19.22 -13.13
C GLN A 121 -2.47 19.43 -14.60
N VAL A 122 -2.82 20.57 -15.20
CA VAL A 122 -2.48 20.87 -16.60
C VAL A 122 -0.97 21.07 -16.75
N ALA A 123 -0.35 21.77 -15.81
CA ALA A 123 1.09 21.99 -15.80
C ALA A 123 1.91 20.70 -15.53
N LEU A 124 1.26 19.65 -15.04
CA LEU A 124 1.87 18.36 -14.71
C LEU A 124 1.69 17.30 -15.79
N LEU A 125 0.87 17.56 -16.82
CA LEU A 125 0.72 16.63 -17.95
C LEU A 125 2.08 16.26 -18.56
N PRO A 126 2.27 15.03 -19.03
CA PRO A 126 1.30 13.93 -19.16
C PRO A 126 1.07 13.09 -17.89
N GLU A 127 1.65 13.49 -16.76
CA GLU A 127 1.39 12.80 -15.49
C GLU A 127 -0.02 13.11 -15.00
N GLU A 128 -0.73 12.10 -14.54
CA GLU A 128 -2.12 12.23 -14.08
C GLU A 128 -2.37 11.43 -12.80
N PHE A 129 -3.32 11.90 -11.98
CA PHE A 129 -3.84 11.10 -10.88
C PHE A 129 -5.37 11.08 -10.86
N ARG A 130 -5.92 10.05 -10.26
CA ARG A 130 -7.35 9.91 -9.98
C ARG A 130 -7.52 9.35 -8.58
N LEU A 131 -8.52 9.87 -7.85
CA LEU A 131 -8.88 9.37 -6.54
C LEU A 131 -9.82 8.17 -6.65
N GLY A 132 -9.61 7.17 -5.78
CA GLY A 132 -10.50 6.07 -5.53
C GLY A 132 -10.91 6.00 -4.06
N ASP A 133 -11.58 4.93 -3.64
CA ASP A 133 -11.88 4.70 -2.23
C ASP A 133 -10.59 4.43 -1.45
N ARG A 134 -10.24 5.32 -0.52
CA ARG A 134 -9.02 5.26 0.29
C ARG A 134 -7.72 4.98 -0.51
N CYS A 135 -7.71 5.38 -1.78
CA CYS A 135 -6.55 5.25 -2.64
C CYS A 135 -6.46 6.36 -3.69
N LEU A 136 -5.29 6.44 -4.33
CA LEU A 136 -5.01 7.33 -5.44
C LEU A 136 -4.24 6.54 -6.49
N TYR A 137 -4.72 6.57 -7.73
CA TYR A 137 -4.03 6.05 -8.89
C TYR A 137 -3.17 7.14 -9.49
N LEU A 138 -1.90 6.84 -9.75
CA LEU A 138 -0.93 7.76 -10.32
C LEU A 138 -0.36 7.17 -11.61
N TYR A 139 -0.56 7.88 -12.72
CA TYR A 139 0.14 7.63 -13.96
C TYR A 139 1.37 8.54 -14.07
N ALA A 140 2.55 7.94 -14.19
CA ALA A 140 3.82 8.61 -14.33
C ALA A 140 4.62 7.94 -15.46
N PRO A 141 4.62 8.47 -16.71
CA PRO A 141 5.21 7.81 -17.87
C PRO A 141 6.69 7.48 -17.71
N ASP A 142 7.44 8.33 -17.02
CA ASP A 142 8.88 8.14 -16.77
C ASP A 142 9.18 7.38 -15.46
N GLY A 143 8.14 6.92 -14.77
CA GLY A 143 8.21 6.23 -13.49
C GLY A 143 8.26 7.17 -12.29
N LEU A 144 8.02 6.61 -11.11
CA LEU A 144 7.81 7.36 -9.86
C LEU A 144 9.01 8.24 -9.48
N GLY A 145 10.24 7.76 -9.68
CA GLY A 145 11.46 8.46 -9.28
C GLY A 145 11.74 9.75 -10.06
N ARG A 146 11.05 9.98 -11.18
CA ARG A 146 11.16 11.20 -12.02
C ARG A 146 9.86 12.00 -12.05
N SER A 147 8.85 11.57 -11.34
CA SER A 147 7.52 12.17 -11.37
C SER A 147 7.47 13.43 -10.52
N ARG A 148 7.20 14.55 -11.16
CA ARG A 148 6.91 15.83 -10.50
C ARG A 148 5.59 15.78 -9.74
N LEU A 149 4.62 15.04 -10.28
CA LEU A 149 3.33 14.83 -9.64
C LEU A 149 3.48 13.98 -8.38
N ALA A 150 4.26 12.89 -8.41
CA ALA A 150 4.53 12.08 -7.23
C ALA A 150 5.19 12.90 -6.11
N GLU A 151 6.16 13.77 -6.45
CA GLU A 151 6.78 14.70 -5.51
C GLU A 151 5.74 15.64 -4.88
N ALA A 152 4.88 16.24 -5.71
CA ALA A 152 3.85 17.16 -5.25
C ALA A 152 2.82 16.49 -4.35
N LEU A 153 2.37 15.27 -4.71
CA LEU A 153 1.43 14.46 -3.92
C LEU A 153 2.04 13.98 -2.58
N GLY A 154 3.36 13.75 -2.54
CA GLY A 154 4.07 13.31 -1.33
C GLY A 154 4.39 14.41 -0.33
N ARG A 155 4.11 15.67 -0.63
CA ARG A 155 4.41 16.79 0.30
C ARG A 155 3.57 16.69 1.57
N PRO A 156 4.12 17.07 2.74
CA PRO A 156 3.46 16.94 4.04
C PRO A 156 2.05 17.56 4.10
N ARG A 157 1.81 18.63 3.36
CA ARG A 157 0.50 19.29 3.29
C ARG A 157 -0.59 18.37 2.71
N ALA A 158 -0.22 17.53 1.76
CA ALA A 158 -1.15 16.60 1.09
C ALA A 158 -1.38 15.31 1.88
N ALA A 159 -0.42 14.91 2.72
CA ALA A 159 -0.45 13.65 3.48
C ALA A 159 -0.59 13.87 5.01
N LYS A 160 -0.85 15.10 5.46
CA LYS A 160 -1.02 15.40 6.88
C LYS A 160 -2.14 14.55 7.47
N ASP A 161 -1.88 13.94 8.62
CA ASP A 161 -2.82 13.11 9.39
C ASP A 161 -3.26 11.79 8.70
N LEU A 162 -2.55 11.37 7.63
CA LEU A 162 -2.82 10.11 6.94
C LEU A 162 -1.56 9.25 6.86
N VAL A 163 -1.73 7.96 7.10
CA VAL A 163 -0.75 6.98 6.65
C VAL A 163 -0.99 6.74 5.16
N ALA A 164 0.07 6.87 4.37
CA ALA A 164 0.03 6.65 2.92
C ALA A 164 1.21 5.77 2.48
N THR A 165 0.95 4.77 1.64
CA THR A 165 1.99 3.92 1.08
C THR A 165 1.68 3.55 -0.36
N SER A 166 2.68 3.65 -1.23
CA SER A 166 2.51 3.43 -2.68
C SER A 166 3.06 2.07 -3.11
N ARG A 167 2.39 1.47 -4.08
CA ARG A 167 2.81 0.23 -4.75
C ARG A 167 2.69 0.37 -6.26
N ASN A 168 3.63 -0.22 -7.00
CA ASN A 168 3.51 -0.30 -8.45
C ASN A 168 2.41 -1.29 -8.84
N TRP A 169 1.94 -1.19 -10.09
CA TRP A 169 0.78 -1.95 -10.55
C TRP A 169 0.95 -3.47 -10.44
N ASN A 170 2.14 -4.02 -10.72
CA ASN A 170 2.37 -5.46 -10.57
C ASN A 170 2.14 -5.92 -9.12
N THR A 171 2.60 -5.13 -8.15
CA THR A 171 2.37 -5.43 -6.72
C THR A 171 0.88 -5.31 -6.37
N VAL A 172 0.19 -4.31 -6.89
CA VAL A 172 -1.26 -4.12 -6.66
C VAL A 172 -2.05 -5.35 -7.12
N VAL A 173 -1.83 -5.78 -8.36
CA VAL A 173 -2.47 -6.99 -8.92
C VAL A 173 -2.11 -8.22 -8.10
N LYS A 174 -0.81 -8.36 -7.78
CA LYS A 174 -0.34 -9.54 -7.03
C LYS A 174 -0.94 -9.64 -5.62
N LEU A 175 -1.16 -8.53 -4.95
CA LEU A 175 -1.81 -8.53 -3.64
C LEU A 175 -3.28 -8.96 -3.72
N ALA A 176 -4.01 -8.52 -4.75
CA ALA A 176 -5.37 -8.97 -5.00
C ALA A 176 -5.42 -10.49 -5.28
N GLU A 177 -4.47 -11.02 -6.08
CA GLU A 177 -4.36 -12.45 -6.33
C GLU A 177 -4.04 -13.26 -5.06
N LEU A 178 -3.06 -12.80 -4.28
CA LEU A 178 -2.59 -13.51 -3.08
C LEU A 178 -3.62 -13.55 -1.96
N THR A 179 -4.54 -12.60 -1.93
CA THR A 179 -5.62 -12.53 -0.93
C THR A 179 -6.90 -13.20 -1.40
N ALA A 180 -6.98 -13.62 -2.67
CA ALA A 180 -8.16 -14.30 -3.21
C ALA A 180 -8.50 -15.56 -2.39
N PRO A 181 -9.80 -15.83 -2.15
CA PRO A 181 -10.21 -17.08 -1.53
C PRO A 181 -9.69 -18.28 -2.33
N GLU A 182 -9.25 -19.31 -1.62
CA GLU A 182 -8.95 -20.59 -2.26
C GLU A 182 -10.24 -21.17 -2.85
N ALA A 183 -10.17 -21.59 -4.12
CA ALA A 183 -11.30 -22.15 -4.86
C ALA A 183 -11.72 -23.53 -4.32
#